data_2c980579fd33bb51e71ff47aeba3bb92
#
_entry.id   2c980579fd33bb51e71ff47aeba3bb92
#
_cell.length_a   1.000
_cell.length_b   1.000
_cell.length_c   1.000
_cell.angle_alpha   90.00
_cell.angle_beta   90.00
_cell.angle_gamma   90.00
#
_symmetry.space_group_name_H-M   'P 1'
#
loop_
_entity.id
_entity.type
_entity.pdbx_description
1 polymer ?
#
loop_
_entity_poly.entity_id
_entity_poly.type
_entity_poly.pdbx_seq_one_letter_code
_entity_poly.pdbx_strand_id
1 'polypeptide(L)'
;MFSRRAFVFISGLATAISVGPAFATEPTTFTPEAFGAAQKSGKPILVAIHASWCPTCKAQKPILSELMAKPQFENIVYFVVDFDSQKDAVKYFGAQMQSTLIAFKGANETGRSVGDTDRASITALLDKTL
;
A
#
# COMPACT_ATOMS: atom_id res chain seq x y z
N MET A 1 27.55 -37.04 -56.15
CA MET A 1 27.19 -37.17 -54.72
C MET A 1 27.25 -35.82 -54.10
N PHE A 2 26.11 -35.17 -53.93
CA PHE A 2 26.04 -33.86 -53.27
C PHE A 2 25.43 -34.03 -51.89
N SER A 3 26.24 -33.78 -50.85
CA SER A 3 25.80 -33.83 -49.47
C SER A 3 25.19 -32.50 -49.11
N ARG A 4 23.87 -32.48 -48.85
CA ARG A 4 23.17 -31.33 -48.32
C ARG A 4 23.34 -31.29 -46.82
N ARG A 5 24.19 -30.41 -46.31
CA ARG A 5 24.26 -30.08 -44.89
C ARG A 5 23.12 -29.08 -44.55
N ALA A 6 22.12 -29.55 -43.85
CA ALA A 6 21.10 -28.71 -43.31
C ALA A 6 21.64 -27.96 -42.10
N PHE A 7 21.70 -26.65 -42.19
CA PHE A 7 21.93 -25.76 -41.03
C PHE A 7 20.60 -25.53 -40.30
N VAL A 8 20.52 -26.09 -39.09
CA VAL A 8 19.43 -25.80 -38.20
C VAL A 8 19.78 -24.50 -37.44
N PHE A 9 19.08 -23.43 -37.78
CA PHE A 9 19.15 -22.21 -37.02
C PHE A 9 18.23 -22.36 -35.77
N ILE A 10 18.84 -22.53 -34.61
CA ILE A 10 18.12 -22.44 -33.35
C ILE A 10 18.00 -20.97 -33.04
N SER A 11 16.82 -20.40 -33.35
CA SER A 11 16.44 -19.06 -32.87
C SER A 11 16.14 -19.11 -31.37
N GLY A 12 17.13 -18.73 -30.58
CA GLY A 12 16.93 -18.50 -29.14
C GLY A 12 16.05 -17.26 -28.91
N LEU A 13 14.81 -17.49 -28.50
CA LEU A 13 13.91 -16.44 -28.09
C LEU A 13 14.37 -15.95 -26.71
N ALA A 14 15.15 -14.88 -26.68
CA ALA A 14 15.50 -14.19 -25.46
C ALA A 14 14.26 -13.43 -24.94
N THR A 15 13.56 -14.02 -23.97
CA THR A 15 12.53 -13.31 -23.22
C THR A 15 13.20 -12.26 -22.35
N ALA A 16 13.18 -11.02 -22.79
CA ALA A 16 13.57 -9.89 -21.97
C ALA A 16 12.53 -9.72 -20.87
N ILE A 17 12.87 -10.08 -19.63
CA ILE A 17 12.07 -9.76 -18.45
C ILE A 17 12.24 -8.26 -18.22
N SER A 18 11.26 -7.50 -18.64
CA SER A 18 11.17 -6.07 -18.37
C SER A 18 10.85 -5.89 -16.88
N VAL A 19 11.88 -5.70 -16.06
CA VAL A 19 11.70 -5.27 -14.68
C VAL A 19 11.35 -3.79 -14.73
N GLY A 20 10.05 -3.47 -14.67
CA GLY A 20 9.60 -2.08 -14.53
C GLY A 20 10.08 -1.48 -13.22
N PRO A 21 10.24 -0.13 -13.13
CA PRO A 21 10.60 0.51 -11.89
C PRO A 21 9.55 0.20 -10.82
N ALA A 22 10.01 -0.24 -9.64
CA ALA A 22 9.15 -0.41 -8.48
C ALA A 22 8.72 0.99 -8.01
N PHE A 23 7.45 1.35 -8.22
CA PHE A 23 6.88 2.58 -7.69
C PHE A 23 6.43 2.34 -6.26
N ALA A 24 6.71 3.31 -5.37
CA ALA A 24 6.10 3.34 -4.04
C ALA A 24 4.57 3.32 -4.19
N THR A 25 3.89 2.63 -3.28
CA THR A 25 2.42 2.64 -3.27
C THR A 25 1.93 4.05 -2.95
N GLU A 26 1.30 4.68 -3.93
CA GLU A 26 0.73 6.01 -3.75
C GLU A 26 -0.57 5.93 -2.95
N PRO A 27 -0.82 6.92 -2.08
CA PRO A 27 -2.07 6.98 -1.34
C PRO A 27 -3.26 7.20 -2.28
N THR A 28 -4.33 6.48 -2.03
CA THR A 28 -5.60 6.58 -2.75
C THR A 28 -6.65 7.19 -1.83
N THR A 29 -7.44 8.11 -2.35
CA THR A 29 -8.58 8.64 -1.59
C THR A 29 -9.53 7.51 -1.23
N PHE A 30 -9.89 7.42 0.05
CA PHE A 30 -10.82 6.40 0.51
C PHE A 30 -12.20 6.54 -0.15
N THR A 31 -12.72 5.41 -0.63
CA THR A 31 -14.13 5.24 -0.97
C THR A 31 -14.61 3.92 -0.38
N PRO A 32 -15.87 3.82 0.08
CA PRO A 32 -16.42 2.56 0.60
C PRO A 32 -16.32 1.41 -0.40
N GLU A 33 -16.51 1.70 -1.69
CA GLU A 33 -16.48 0.70 -2.77
C GLU A 33 -15.07 0.13 -2.97
N ALA A 34 -14.06 0.99 -3.06
CA ALA A 34 -12.68 0.58 -3.26
C ALA A 34 -12.14 -0.16 -2.03
N PHE A 35 -12.47 0.32 -0.84
CA PHE A 35 -12.12 -0.33 0.41
C PHE A 35 -12.74 -1.72 0.53
N GLY A 36 -14.04 -1.83 0.28
CA GLY A 36 -14.74 -3.12 0.29
C GLY A 36 -14.19 -4.12 -0.71
N ALA A 37 -13.83 -3.67 -1.93
CA ALA A 37 -13.20 -4.51 -2.94
C ALA A 37 -11.83 -5.03 -2.48
N ALA A 38 -11.00 -4.18 -1.87
CA ALA A 38 -9.71 -4.57 -1.32
C ALA A 38 -9.86 -5.60 -0.19
N GLN A 39 -10.84 -5.40 0.69
CA GLN A 39 -11.16 -6.35 1.77
C GLN A 39 -11.59 -7.72 1.25
N LYS A 40 -12.48 -7.75 0.27
CA LYS A 40 -12.96 -8.99 -0.37
C LYS A 40 -11.84 -9.75 -1.07
N SER A 41 -10.87 -9.04 -1.63
CA SER A 41 -9.70 -9.63 -2.27
C SER A 41 -8.65 -10.12 -1.28
N GLY A 42 -8.86 -9.95 0.02
CA GLY A 42 -7.93 -10.37 1.06
C GLY A 42 -6.62 -9.59 1.10
N LYS A 43 -6.60 -8.39 0.53
CA LYS A 43 -5.39 -7.57 0.41
C LYS A 43 -4.94 -7.00 1.77
N PRO A 44 -3.63 -6.76 1.93
CA PRO A 44 -3.13 -5.93 3.01
C PRO A 44 -3.56 -4.48 2.78
N ILE A 45 -4.07 -3.82 3.82
CA ILE A 45 -4.63 -2.47 3.73
C ILE A 45 -4.10 -1.60 4.86
N LEU A 46 -3.71 -0.38 4.55
CA LEU A 46 -3.50 0.70 5.50
C LEU A 46 -4.51 1.81 5.25
N VAL A 47 -5.20 2.24 6.30
CA VAL A 47 -6.04 3.44 6.29
C VAL A 47 -5.39 4.50 7.15
N ALA A 48 -5.13 5.68 6.57
CA ALA A 48 -4.60 6.83 7.27
C ALA A 48 -5.66 7.92 7.36
N ILE A 49 -6.01 8.33 8.58
CA ILE A 49 -6.88 9.48 8.81
C ILE A 49 -6.00 10.73 8.85
N HIS A 50 -6.16 11.59 7.86
CA HIS A 50 -5.26 12.72 7.61
C HIS A 50 -6.01 14.05 7.62
N ALA A 51 -5.35 15.10 8.12
CA ALA A 51 -5.81 16.46 7.98
C ALA A 51 -4.67 17.34 7.43
N SER A 52 -4.99 18.25 6.52
CA SER A 52 -3.99 19.12 5.88
C SER A 52 -3.29 20.07 6.85
N TRP A 53 -3.94 20.43 7.94
CA TRP A 53 -3.43 21.32 8.99
C TRP A 53 -2.67 20.59 10.10
N CYS A 54 -2.65 19.27 10.11
CA CYS A 54 -2.11 18.44 11.19
C CYS A 54 -0.59 18.28 11.07
N PRO A 55 0.22 18.81 12.02
CA PRO A 55 1.68 18.66 11.98
C PRO A 55 2.13 17.19 12.11
N THR A 56 1.45 16.40 12.93
CA THR A 56 1.74 14.97 13.12
C THR A 56 1.51 14.19 11.83
N CYS A 57 0.42 14.50 11.10
CA CYS A 57 0.16 13.90 9.78
C CYS A 57 1.26 14.22 8.77
N LYS A 58 1.76 15.46 8.79
CA LYS A 58 2.88 15.88 7.94
C LYS A 58 4.17 15.12 8.27
N ALA A 59 4.41 14.84 9.55
CA ALA A 59 5.56 14.06 9.99
C ALA A 59 5.43 12.57 9.61
N GLN A 60 4.22 12.01 9.63
CA GLN A 60 3.97 10.63 9.22
C GLN A 60 4.18 10.40 7.73
N LYS A 61 3.84 11.37 6.89
CA LYS A 61 3.85 11.24 5.43
C LYS A 61 5.16 10.73 4.84
N PRO A 62 6.33 11.35 5.11
CA PRO A 62 7.60 10.87 4.59
C PRO A 62 7.97 9.48 5.12
N ILE A 63 7.63 9.16 6.36
CA ILE A 63 7.87 7.84 6.95
C ILE A 63 7.06 6.78 6.20
N LEU A 64 5.78 7.01 5.99
CA LEU A 64 4.90 6.11 5.24
C LEU A 64 5.36 5.95 3.79
N SER A 65 5.68 7.04 3.10
CA SER A 65 6.19 7.02 1.74
C SER A 65 7.42 6.14 1.60
N GLU A 66 8.36 6.27 2.53
CA GLU A 66 9.60 5.51 2.52
C GLU A 66 9.37 4.03 2.83
N LEU A 67 8.54 3.73 3.82
CA LEU A 67 8.21 2.35 4.16
C LEU A 67 7.41 1.65 3.07
N MET A 68 6.44 2.32 2.47
CA MET A 68 5.62 1.77 1.38
C MET A 68 6.41 1.52 0.10
N ALA A 69 7.58 2.12 -0.05
CA ALA A 69 8.50 1.85 -1.16
C ALA A 69 9.29 0.54 -0.99
N LYS A 70 9.27 -0.06 0.21
CA LYS A 70 9.97 -1.32 0.46
C LYS A 70 9.24 -2.49 -0.19
N PRO A 71 9.97 -3.47 -0.77
CA PRO A 71 9.35 -4.62 -1.44
C PRO A 71 8.37 -5.40 -0.58
N GLN A 72 8.62 -5.52 0.72
CA GLN A 72 7.75 -6.22 1.66
C GLN A 72 6.38 -5.59 1.83
N PHE A 73 6.24 -4.29 1.54
CA PHE A 73 5.00 -3.53 1.69
C PHE A 73 4.39 -3.10 0.35
N GLU A 74 4.96 -3.51 -0.77
CA GLU A 74 4.53 -3.07 -2.11
C GLU A 74 3.07 -3.41 -2.45
N ASN A 75 2.51 -4.43 -1.83
CA ASN A 75 1.14 -4.89 -2.07
C ASN A 75 0.10 -4.25 -1.14
N ILE A 76 0.53 -3.43 -0.18
CA ILE A 76 -0.40 -2.75 0.72
C ILE A 76 -1.22 -1.73 -0.08
N VAL A 77 -2.54 -1.83 0.02
CA VAL A 77 -3.44 -0.81 -0.50
C VAL A 77 -3.53 0.32 0.52
N TYR A 78 -3.09 1.51 0.13
CA TYR A 78 -2.98 2.65 1.02
C TYR A 78 -4.12 3.64 0.76
N PHE A 79 -5.09 3.70 1.69
CA PHE A 79 -6.19 4.65 1.65
C PHE A 79 -5.95 5.83 2.57
N VAL A 80 -6.30 7.03 2.10
CA VAL A 80 -6.31 8.24 2.91
C VAL A 80 -7.74 8.72 3.07
N VAL A 81 -8.14 8.92 4.32
CA VAL A 81 -9.41 9.54 4.71
C VAL A 81 -9.13 10.98 5.13
N ASP A 82 -9.83 11.93 4.52
CA ASP A 82 -9.76 13.33 4.95
C ASP A 82 -10.63 13.54 6.20
N PHE A 83 -9.99 13.91 7.29
CA PHE A 83 -10.64 14.07 8.59
C PHE A 83 -11.73 15.14 8.58
N ASP A 84 -11.54 16.21 7.83
CA ASP A 84 -12.44 17.36 7.82
C ASP A 84 -13.63 17.17 6.89
N SER A 85 -13.40 16.56 5.70
CA SER A 85 -14.43 16.44 4.66
C SER A 85 -15.11 15.07 4.61
N GLN A 86 -14.42 13.99 5.01
CA GLN A 86 -14.95 12.62 4.99
C GLN A 86 -15.43 12.17 6.39
N LYS A 87 -16.31 12.92 6.99
CA LYS A 87 -16.78 12.69 8.36
C LYS A 87 -17.46 11.34 8.55
N ASP A 88 -18.18 10.86 7.55
CA ASP A 88 -18.83 9.54 7.60
C ASP A 88 -17.80 8.41 7.61
N ALA A 89 -16.71 8.55 6.86
CA ALA A 89 -15.60 7.58 6.88
C ALA A 89 -14.87 7.61 8.22
N VAL A 90 -14.60 8.78 8.77
CA VAL A 90 -13.99 8.94 10.10
C VAL A 90 -14.84 8.23 11.16
N LYS A 91 -16.15 8.41 11.11
CA LYS A 91 -17.09 7.75 12.01
C LYS A 91 -17.14 6.24 11.78
N TYR A 92 -17.14 5.81 10.54
CA TYR A 92 -17.13 4.38 10.17
C TYR A 92 -15.93 3.66 10.79
N PHE A 93 -14.75 4.25 10.74
CA PHE A 93 -13.54 3.69 11.35
C PHE A 93 -13.46 3.90 12.86
N GLY A 94 -14.41 4.60 13.46
CA GLY A 94 -14.38 4.93 14.89
C GLY A 94 -13.18 5.78 15.28
N ALA A 95 -12.64 6.56 14.34
CA ALA A 95 -11.50 7.43 14.59
C ALA A 95 -11.97 8.74 15.25
N GLN A 96 -11.32 9.11 16.33
CA GLN A 96 -11.62 10.36 17.07
C GLN A 96 -10.62 11.46 16.76
N MET A 97 -9.48 11.11 16.17
CA MET A 97 -8.36 12.00 15.90
C MET A 97 -7.86 11.79 14.48
N GLN A 98 -7.38 12.85 13.87
CA GLN A 98 -6.48 12.78 12.72
C GLN A 98 -5.17 12.09 13.13
N SER A 99 -4.30 11.78 12.19
CA SER A 99 -3.08 11.00 12.42
C SER A 99 -3.30 9.58 12.98
N THR A 100 -4.50 9.04 12.80
CA THR A 100 -4.83 7.65 13.09
C THR A 100 -4.42 6.76 11.92
N LEU A 101 -3.66 5.72 12.20
CA LEU A 101 -3.27 4.69 11.23
C LEU A 101 -3.94 3.38 11.60
N ILE A 102 -4.59 2.72 10.64
CA ILE A 102 -5.34 1.50 10.87
C ILE A 102 -4.89 0.43 9.87
N ALA A 103 -4.41 -0.70 10.39
CA ALA A 103 -3.98 -1.84 9.60
C ALA A 103 -5.10 -2.87 9.47
N PHE A 104 -5.30 -3.37 8.25
CA PHE A 104 -6.22 -4.47 7.96
C PHE A 104 -5.49 -5.59 7.22
N LYS A 105 -5.86 -6.80 7.55
CA LYS A 105 -5.56 -7.99 6.75
C LYS A 105 -6.88 -8.48 6.15
N GLY A 106 -7.12 -8.14 4.89
CA GLY A 106 -8.42 -8.34 4.28
C GLY A 106 -9.53 -7.62 5.06
N ALA A 107 -10.54 -8.36 5.50
CA ALA A 107 -11.68 -7.81 6.25
C ALA A 107 -11.40 -7.53 7.74
N ASN A 108 -10.25 -7.97 8.25
CA ASN A 108 -9.95 -7.90 9.69
C ASN A 108 -9.03 -6.73 10.02
N GLU A 109 -9.45 -5.87 10.93
CA GLU A 109 -8.56 -4.89 11.53
C GLU A 109 -7.54 -5.61 12.43
N THR A 110 -6.25 -5.40 12.17
CA THR A 110 -5.17 -6.09 12.89
C THR A 110 -4.37 -5.18 13.79
N GLY A 111 -4.54 -3.88 13.67
CA GLY A 111 -3.90 -2.91 14.56
C GLY A 111 -4.28 -1.49 14.23
N ARG A 112 -4.07 -0.58 15.20
CA ARG A 112 -4.21 0.85 14.96
C ARG A 112 -3.30 1.62 15.91
N SER A 113 -2.92 2.82 15.49
CA SER A 113 -2.17 3.76 16.29
C SER A 113 -2.65 5.18 16.05
N VAL A 114 -2.48 6.05 17.03
CA VAL A 114 -2.86 7.46 16.95
C VAL A 114 -1.64 8.32 17.23
N GLY A 115 -1.32 9.23 16.31
CA GLY A 115 -0.23 10.19 16.48
C GLY A 115 1.17 9.59 16.46
N ASP A 116 1.33 8.38 15.93
CA ASP A 116 2.61 7.67 15.87
C ASP A 116 3.51 8.30 14.79
N THR A 117 4.70 8.72 15.19
CA THR A 117 5.75 9.22 14.30
C THR A 117 7.06 8.44 14.45
N ASP A 118 7.01 7.32 15.16
CA ASP A 118 8.15 6.43 15.32
C ASP A 118 8.22 5.42 14.19
N ARG A 119 9.33 5.40 13.46
CA ARG A 119 9.53 4.55 12.29
C ARG A 119 9.38 3.05 12.62
N ALA A 120 9.99 2.61 13.73
CA ALA A 120 9.92 1.20 14.11
C ALA A 120 8.50 0.77 14.49
N SER A 121 7.78 1.63 15.19
CA SER A 121 6.38 1.42 15.57
C SER A 121 5.46 1.36 14.35
N ILE A 122 5.63 2.27 13.40
CA ILE A 122 4.86 2.28 12.15
C ILE A 122 5.18 1.04 11.31
N THR A 123 6.46 0.64 11.25
CA THR A 123 6.86 -0.60 10.57
C THR A 123 6.15 -1.82 11.16
N ALA A 124 6.12 -1.92 12.49
CA ALA A 124 5.42 -3.00 13.17
C ALA A 124 3.91 -3.02 12.87
N LEU A 125 3.29 -1.83 12.74
CA LEU A 125 1.90 -1.72 12.35
C LEU A 125 1.67 -2.21 10.92
N LEU A 126 2.53 -1.81 9.98
CA LEU A 126 2.46 -2.28 8.59
C LEU A 126 2.65 -3.80 8.48
N ASP A 127 3.53 -4.39 9.27
CA ASP A 127 3.73 -5.84 9.31
C ASP A 127 2.43 -6.59 9.67
N LYS A 128 1.55 -5.99 10.45
CA LYS A 128 0.25 -6.57 10.80
C LYS A 128 -0.73 -6.67 9.65
N THR A 129 -0.47 -6.00 8.52
CA THR A 129 -1.29 -6.12 7.31
C THR A 129 -1.00 -7.38 6.50
N LEU A 130 0.14 -8.03 6.74
CA LEU A 130 0.67 -9.15 5.96
C LEU A 130 0.18 -10.54 6.41
#